data_147d18d6b00ace9efc3ac0c1c55d76d3
#
_entry.id   147d18d6b00ace9efc3ac0c1c55d76d3
#
_cell.length_a   1.000
_cell.length_b   1.000
_cell.length_c   1.000
_cell.angle_alpha   90.00
_cell.angle_beta   90.00
_cell.angle_gamma   90.00
#
_symmetry.space_group_name_H-M   'P 1'
#
loop_
_entity.id
_entity.type
_entity.pdbx_description
1 polymer ?
#
loop_
_entity_poly.entity_id
_entity_poly.type
_entity_poly.pdbx_seq_one_letter_code
_entity_poly.pdbx_strand_id
1 'polypeptide(L)'
;MRNQFILIGRLKEISELKEGRNKKYITIKLEVNREFRNTEGYYESDKIKVTLRGNLATTLKEYCRITDVIGIKGRLEETPQGNTILVGDKVTFLSSTPQEIKQNIEKGSEE
;
A
#
# COMPACT_ATOMS: atom_id res chain seq x y z
N MET A 1 20.76 -15.95 1.68
CA MET A 1 20.13 -14.88 2.48
C MET A 1 18.81 -14.48 1.89
N ARG A 2 17.90 -14.04 2.70
CA ARG A 2 16.60 -13.61 2.23
C ARG A 2 16.30 -12.19 2.67
N ASN A 3 15.68 -11.46 1.78
CA ASN A 3 15.27 -10.08 2.03
C ASN A 3 13.93 -9.89 1.32
N GLN A 4 12.86 -10.05 2.07
CA GLN A 4 11.53 -10.02 1.50
C GLN A 4 10.52 -9.54 2.52
N PHE A 5 9.58 -8.71 2.08
CA PHE A 5 8.41 -8.38 2.88
C PHE A 5 7.15 -8.70 2.09
N ILE A 6 6.07 -8.93 2.80
CA ILE A 6 4.73 -9.06 2.23
C ILE A 6 3.81 -8.23 3.10
N LEU A 7 3.09 -7.30 2.48
CA LEU A 7 2.13 -6.45 3.16
C LEU A 7 0.78 -6.55 2.46
N ILE A 8 -0.26 -6.59 3.25
CA ILE A 8 -1.63 -6.47 2.76
C ILE A 8 -2.25 -5.33 3.53
N GLY A 9 -2.77 -4.35 2.84
CA GLY A 9 -3.34 -3.19 3.52
C GLY A 9 -4.16 -2.32 2.59
N ARG A 10 -4.69 -1.27 3.19
CA ARG A 10 -5.52 -0.31 2.49
C ARG A 10 -4.66 0.85 2.03
N LEU A 11 -4.79 1.19 0.77
CA LEU A 11 -4.02 2.28 0.17
C LEU A 11 -4.53 3.63 0.70
N LYS A 12 -3.68 4.37 1.38
CA LYS A 12 -4.05 5.64 1.99
C LYS A 12 -3.49 6.85 1.30
N GLU A 13 -2.31 6.74 0.74
CA GLU A 13 -1.68 7.85 0.03
C GLU A 13 -0.93 7.34 -1.18
N ILE A 14 -0.95 8.13 -2.25
CA ILE A 14 -0.16 7.90 -3.46
C ILE A 14 0.52 9.23 -3.78
N SER A 15 1.85 9.23 -3.85
CA SER A 15 2.57 10.45 -4.18
C SER A 15 2.48 10.76 -5.67
N GLU A 16 2.93 11.95 -6.03
CA GLU A 16 3.13 12.27 -7.44
C GLU A 16 4.26 11.43 -7.99
N LEU A 17 4.26 11.24 -9.30
CA LEU A 17 5.34 10.53 -9.98
C LEU A 17 6.60 11.40 -9.93
N LYS A 18 7.65 10.84 -9.41
CA LYS A 18 8.93 11.54 -9.23
C LYS A 18 10.00 10.94 -10.12
N GLU A 19 10.97 11.77 -10.46
CA GLU A 19 12.11 11.31 -11.25
C GLU A 19 13.18 10.76 -10.33
N GLY A 20 13.56 9.52 -10.56
CA GLY A 20 14.72 8.93 -9.90
C GLY A 20 15.91 8.89 -10.86
N ARG A 21 16.99 8.26 -10.41
CA ARG A 21 18.21 8.21 -11.21
C ARG A 21 18.03 7.54 -12.57
N ASN A 22 17.38 6.41 -12.59
CA ASN A 22 17.15 5.64 -13.82
C ASN A 22 15.70 5.38 -14.10
N LYS A 23 14.85 5.56 -13.14
CA LYS A 23 13.43 5.22 -13.25
C LYS A 23 12.58 6.22 -12.49
N LYS A 24 11.39 6.42 -12.97
CA LYS A 24 10.39 7.16 -12.21
C LYS A 24 9.93 6.31 -11.03
N TYR A 25 9.50 6.96 -9.97
CA TYR A 25 9.02 6.26 -8.80
C TYR A 25 7.90 7.02 -8.10
N ILE A 26 7.15 6.30 -7.31
CA ILE A 26 6.16 6.88 -6.41
C ILE A 26 6.38 6.29 -5.02
N THR A 27 5.88 6.99 -4.02
CA THR A 27 5.77 6.42 -2.69
C THR A 27 4.29 6.32 -2.35
N ILE A 28 3.93 5.22 -1.73
CA ILE A 28 2.55 5.01 -1.27
C ILE A 28 2.59 4.74 0.22
N LYS A 29 1.45 4.93 0.87
CA LYS A 29 1.27 4.50 2.26
C LYS A 29 0.14 3.51 2.32
N LEU A 30 0.41 2.38 2.95
CA LEU A 30 -0.59 1.35 3.23
C LEU A 30 -0.93 1.37 4.70
N GLU A 31 -2.21 1.32 5.00
CA GLU A 31 -2.65 1.08 6.36
C GLU A 31 -2.76 -0.43 6.56
N VAL A 32 -1.93 -0.94 7.45
CA VAL A 32 -1.84 -2.36 7.74
C VAL A 32 -2.26 -2.58 9.18
N ASN A 33 -3.27 -3.39 9.38
CA ASN A 33 -3.73 -3.69 10.73
C ASN A 33 -2.77 -4.67 11.41
N ARG A 34 -2.52 -4.42 12.68
CA ARG A 34 -1.74 -5.37 13.48
C ARG A 34 -2.59 -6.60 13.75
N GLU A 35 -1.93 -7.75 13.89
CA GLU A 35 -2.64 -9.01 14.08
C GLU A 35 -3.26 -9.15 15.45
N PHE A 36 -2.78 -8.41 16.43
CA PHE A 36 -3.22 -8.55 17.80
C PHE A 36 -3.90 -7.29 18.29
N ARG A 37 -4.88 -7.47 19.14
CA ARG A 37 -5.56 -6.35 19.78
C ARG A 37 -4.66 -5.73 20.83
N ASN A 38 -4.80 -4.41 21.03
CA ASN A 38 -4.09 -3.75 22.12
C ASN A 38 -4.77 -4.06 23.45
N THR A 39 -4.25 -3.50 24.54
CA THR A 39 -4.77 -3.75 25.88
C THR A 39 -6.22 -3.30 26.07
N GLU A 40 -6.68 -2.39 25.23
CA GLU A 40 -8.07 -1.91 25.28
C GLU A 40 -9.02 -2.71 24.40
N GLY A 41 -8.51 -3.73 23.70
CA GLY A 41 -9.32 -4.59 22.86
C GLY A 41 -9.47 -4.13 21.42
N TYR A 42 -8.75 -3.09 20.99
CA TYR A 42 -8.81 -2.59 19.64
C TYR A 42 -7.60 -3.01 18.84
N TYR A 43 -7.80 -3.24 17.54
CA TYR A 43 -6.69 -3.45 16.64
C TYR A 43 -6.06 -2.11 16.30
N GLU A 44 -4.77 -2.03 16.42
CA GLU A 44 -4.03 -0.88 15.96
C GLU A 44 -3.60 -1.10 14.53
N SER A 45 -3.34 -0.02 13.82
CA SER A 45 -2.82 -0.10 12.46
C SER A 45 -1.58 0.76 12.32
N ASP A 46 -0.78 0.39 11.35
CA ASP A 46 0.42 1.14 11.01
C ASP A 46 0.27 1.65 9.58
N LYS A 47 0.77 2.86 9.33
CA LYS A 47 0.84 3.39 7.98
C LYS A 47 2.26 3.18 7.49
N ILE A 48 2.41 2.28 6.55
CA ILE A 48 3.72 1.85 6.09
C ILE A 48 3.99 2.42 4.71
N LYS A 49 5.14 3.07 4.58
CA LYS A 49 5.54 3.69 3.34
C LYS A 49 6.26 2.67 2.47
N VAL A 50 5.88 2.59 1.21
CA VAL A 50 6.50 1.68 0.24
C VAL A 50 6.82 2.48 -1.01
N THR A 51 8.00 2.23 -1.56
CA THR A 51 8.45 2.84 -2.82
C THR A 51 8.20 1.88 -3.97
N LEU A 52 7.61 2.39 -5.04
CA LEU A 52 7.40 1.62 -6.27
C LEU A 52 8.11 2.34 -7.40
N ARG A 53 8.80 1.58 -8.25
CA ARG A 53 9.63 2.11 -9.33
C ARG A 53 9.17 1.66 -10.70
N GLY A 54 9.45 2.47 -11.70
CA GLY A 54 9.25 2.11 -13.10
C GLY A 54 7.80 1.86 -13.46
N ASN A 55 7.58 0.83 -14.24
CA ASN A 55 6.23 0.50 -14.72
C ASN A 55 5.27 0.17 -13.58
N LEU A 56 5.78 -0.39 -12.50
CA LEU A 56 4.94 -0.70 -11.35
C LEU A 56 4.35 0.57 -10.74
N ALA A 57 5.15 1.64 -10.70
CA ALA A 57 4.68 2.94 -10.20
C ALA A 57 3.57 3.50 -11.09
N THR A 58 3.79 3.51 -12.39
CA THR A 58 2.78 4.07 -13.32
C THR A 58 1.53 3.21 -13.34
N THR A 59 1.69 1.90 -13.29
CA THR A 59 0.56 0.98 -13.29
C THR A 59 -0.29 1.15 -12.04
N LEU A 60 0.35 1.27 -10.89
CA LEU A 60 -0.41 1.47 -9.65
C LEU A 60 -1.17 2.79 -9.70
N LYS A 61 -0.54 3.86 -10.14
CA LYS A 61 -1.23 5.15 -10.23
C LYS A 61 -2.41 5.10 -11.17
N GLU A 62 -2.32 4.32 -12.23
CA GLU A 62 -3.38 4.23 -13.22
C GLU A 62 -4.55 3.37 -12.74
N TYR A 63 -4.27 2.26 -12.08
CA TYR A 63 -5.31 1.28 -11.77
C TYR A 63 -5.77 1.22 -10.33
N CYS A 64 -4.99 1.73 -9.40
CA CYS A 64 -5.37 1.69 -7.99
C CYS A 64 -5.81 3.05 -7.49
N ARG A 65 -6.71 3.02 -6.54
CA ARG A 65 -7.26 4.24 -5.95
C ARG A 65 -7.10 4.21 -4.44
N ILE A 66 -7.13 5.39 -3.85
CA ILE A 66 -7.15 5.50 -2.39
C ILE A 66 -8.33 4.67 -1.87
N THR A 67 -8.08 3.96 -0.80
CA THR A 67 -8.95 3.03 -0.11
C THR A 67 -9.04 1.62 -0.70
N ASP A 68 -8.42 1.37 -1.84
CA ASP A 68 -8.32 0.00 -2.35
C ASP A 68 -7.46 -0.84 -1.40
N VAL A 69 -7.79 -2.12 -1.30
CA VAL A 69 -6.99 -3.08 -0.54
C VAL A 69 -6.07 -3.79 -1.53
N ILE A 70 -4.77 -3.70 -1.27
CA ILE A 70 -3.77 -4.29 -2.14
C ILE A 70 -2.75 -5.09 -1.32
N GLY A 71 -2.11 -6.02 -2.00
CA GLY A 71 -0.97 -6.74 -1.43
C GLY A 71 0.30 -6.30 -2.14
N ILE A 72 1.38 -6.14 -1.40
CA ILE A 72 2.67 -5.80 -1.97
C ILE A 72 3.70 -6.77 -1.46
N LYS A 73 4.47 -7.32 -2.40
CA LYS A 73 5.63 -8.13 -2.10
C LYS A 73 6.85 -7.36 -2.57
N GLY A 74 7.88 -7.34 -1.78
CA GLY A 74 9.08 -6.62 -2.15
C GLY A 74 10.24 -6.93 -1.21
N ARG A 75 11.17 -6.01 -1.16
CA ARG A 75 12.39 -6.15 -0.39
C ARG A 75 12.73 -4.86 0.33
N LEU A 76 13.61 -4.98 1.30
CA LEU A 76 14.13 -3.82 2.02
C LEU A 76 15.43 -3.39 1.34
N GLU A 77 15.63 -2.10 1.24
CA GLU A 77 16.87 -1.53 0.72
C GLU A 77 17.37 -0.43 1.66
N GLU A 78 18.67 -0.26 1.70
CA GLU A 78 19.27 0.85 2.43
C GLU A 78 19.51 2.01 1.48
N THR A 79 19.13 3.20 1.91
CA THR A 79 19.42 4.41 1.12
C THR A 79 20.85 4.88 1.37
N PRO A 80 21.39 5.76 0.51
CA PRO A 80 22.73 6.32 0.73
C PRO A 80 22.88 7.02 2.09
N GLN A 81 21.78 7.50 2.66
CA GLN A 81 21.79 8.15 3.96
C GLN A 81 21.73 7.17 5.13
N GLY A 82 21.67 5.86 4.83
CA GLY A 82 21.62 4.83 5.87
C GLY A 82 20.23 4.47 6.35
N ASN A 83 19.20 4.99 5.73
CA ASN A 83 17.82 4.65 6.11
C ASN A 83 17.35 3.41 5.38
N THR A 84 16.44 2.68 5.99
CA THR A 84 15.82 1.52 5.36
C THR A 84 14.52 1.92 4.68
N ILE A 85 14.35 1.49 3.44
CA ILE A 85 13.10 1.69 2.71
C ILE A 85 12.55 0.35 2.24
N LEU A 86 11.25 0.29 2.05
CA LEU A 86 10.58 -0.85 1.47
C LEU A 86 10.37 -0.58 0.00
N VAL A 87 10.82 -1.49 -0.85
CA VAL A 87 10.68 -1.37 -2.30
C VAL A 87 9.80 -2.49 -2.80
N GLY A 88 8.67 -2.15 -3.43
CA GLY A 88 7.75 -3.15 -3.94
C GLY A 88 8.20 -3.73 -5.27
N ASP A 89 8.11 -5.04 -5.38
CA ASP A 89 8.42 -5.76 -6.61
C ASP A 89 7.17 -6.26 -7.32
N LYS A 90 6.10 -6.49 -6.56
CA LYS A 90 4.84 -6.99 -7.11
C LYS A 90 3.68 -6.40 -6.32
N VAL A 91 2.67 -5.95 -7.03
CA VAL A 91 1.43 -5.45 -6.44
C VAL A 91 0.29 -6.36 -6.89
N THR A 92 -0.53 -6.79 -5.94
CA THR A 92 -1.72 -7.58 -6.22
C THR A 92 -2.93 -6.79 -5.76
N PHE A 93 -3.85 -6.55 -6.67
CA PHE A 93 -5.10 -5.90 -6.33
C PHE A 93 -6.02 -6.93 -5.66
N LEU A 94 -6.53 -6.60 -4.49
CA LEU A 94 -7.36 -7.53 -3.73
C LEU A 94 -8.83 -7.13 -3.70
N SER A 95 -9.12 -5.88 -3.47
CA SER A 95 -10.50 -5.41 -3.53
C SER A 95 -10.55 -3.90 -3.64
N SER A 96 -11.53 -3.43 -4.39
CA SER A 96 -11.78 -2.01 -4.35
C SER A 96 -12.72 -1.76 -3.19
N THR A 97 -12.42 -0.80 -2.43
CA THR A 97 -13.34 -0.46 -1.47
C THR A 97 -14.25 0.32 -2.03
N PRO A 98 -14.49 0.68 -2.17
CA PRO A 98 -15.53 0.93 -1.65
C PRO A 98 -16.24 2.07 -1.76
N GLN A 99 -16.03 2.93 -2.69
CA GLN A 99 -17.14 3.74 -3.12
C GLN A 99 -18.30 2.82 -3.49
N GLU A 100 -17.98 1.74 -4.20
CA GLU A 100 -19.02 0.76 -4.52
C GLU A 100 -19.50 0.02 -3.31
N ILE A 101 -18.60 -0.42 -2.45
CA ILE A 101 -19.01 -1.10 -1.23
C ILE A 101 -19.76 -0.16 -0.32
N LYS A 102 -19.30 1.09 -0.24
CA LYS A 102 -19.99 2.08 0.56
C LYS A 102 -21.39 2.33 0.01
N GLN A 103 -21.51 2.46 -1.30
CA GLN A 103 -22.82 2.60 -1.93
C GLN A 103 -23.67 1.34 -1.74
N ASN A 104 -23.06 0.18 -1.88
CA ASN A 104 -23.76 -1.07 -1.69
C ASN A 104 -24.18 -1.27 -0.24
N ILE A 105 -23.35 -0.86 0.71
CA ILE A 105 -23.71 -0.91 2.10
C ILE A 105 -24.85 0.05 2.37
N GLU A 106 -24.81 1.24 1.84
CA GLU A 106 -25.89 2.19 1.99
C GLU A 106 -27.17 1.67 1.36
N LYS A 107 -27.07 1.11 0.16
CA LYS A 107 -28.21 0.48 -0.48
C LYS A 107 -28.67 -0.76 0.29
N GLY A 108 -27.74 -1.55 0.75
CA GLY A 108 -28.04 -2.75 1.52
C GLY A 108 -28.69 -2.43 2.86
N SER A 109 -28.25 -1.35 3.50
CA SER A 109 -28.89 -0.94 4.74
C SER A 109 -30.26 -0.32 4.49
N GLU A 110 -30.50 0.15 3.30
CA GLU A 110 -31.82 0.62 2.89
C GLU A 110 -32.72 -0.54 2.48
N GLU A 111 -32.12 -1.64 2.16
CA GLU A 111 -32.83 -2.84 1.83
C GLU A 111 -33.26 -3.60 3.07
#